data_475d9a94b6e56f425cc94112ec7e3892
#
_entry.id   475d9a94b6e56f425cc94112ec7e3892
#
_cell.length_a   1.000
_cell.length_b   1.000
_cell.length_c   1.000
_cell.angle_alpha   90.00
_cell.angle_beta   90.00
_cell.angle_gamma   90.00
#
_symmetry.space_group_name_H-M   'P 1'
#
loop_
_entity.id
_entity.type
_entity.pdbx_description
1 polymer ?
#
loop_
_entity_poly.entity_id
_entity_poly.type
_entity_poly.pdbx_seq_one_letter_code
_entity_poly.pdbx_strand_id
1 'polypeptide(L)'
;VLPLAGFKKIQPRVYSGFYPVDSNDYQESKKALDKLSLNDNSFTYEPESSQSLGHGFRCGFLGLLHMEIIRERVQREYNLEFLMTVPSVTYRIEDKKGQTLDIRKPSDLPDDNSLKCYYEPIALISIVTPSQYLGSVIELCTSKRGAQQDLIYRSNMVEIRYEIPLSEIIYDFFDTLKSASKGYASYDYDIIDYRESKMLRLDIHVNKKKVDALSQILHKDCLLYTSDAADDTPC
;
A
#
# COMPACT_ATOMS: atom_id res chain seq x y z
N VAL A 1 5.22 24.60 22.74
CA VAL A 1 4.70 25.46 21.65
C VAL A 1 3.47 24.79 21.13
N LEU A 2 2.31 25.46 21.17
CA LEU A 2 1.07 24.95 20.58
C LEU A 2 1.15 25.14 19.05
N PRO A 3 0.75 24.12 18.25
CA PRO A 3 0.72 24.26 16.80
C PRO A 3 -0.30 25.32 16.39
N LEU A 4 -0.06 25.97 15.25
CA LEU A 4 -1.01 26.92 14.67
C LEU A 4 -2.35 26.25 14.37
N ALA A 5 -3.46 26.98 14.58
CA ALA A 5 -4.79 26.47 14.28
C ALA A 5 -4.90 26.11 12.78
N GLY A 6 -5.42 24.89 12.48
CA GLY A 6 -5.56 24.40 11.10
C GLY A 6 -4.40 23.53 10.58
N PHE A 7 -3.30 23.38 11.33
CA PHE A 7 -2.24 22.44 10.97
C PHE A 7 -2.74 21.00 11.16
N LYS A 8 -2.89 20.27 10.04
CA LYS A 8 -3.21 18.82 10.05
C LYS A 8 -1.92 18.05 9.78
N LYS A 9 -1.53 17.16 10.70
CA LYS A 9 -0.44 16.22 10.45
C LYS A 9 -0.90 15.23 9.38
N ILE A 10 -0.20 15.21 8.25
CA ILE A 10 -0.46 14.25 7.19
C ILE A 10 -0.07 12.87 7.70
N GLN A 11 -0.97 11.90 7.59
CA GLN A 11 -0.73 10.53 8.02
C GLN A 11 -0.25 9.70 6.83
N PRO A 12 0.75 8.84 7.01
CA PRO A 12 1.16 7.88 5.99
C PRO A 12 -0.01 6.96 5.62
N ARG A 13 -0.09 6.60 4.34
CA ARG A 13 -1.14 5.71 3.79
C ARG A 13 -0.59 4.35 3.37
N VAL A 14 0.71 4.31 3.02
CA VAL A 14 1.42 3.12 2.54
C VAL A 14 2.61 2.84 3.44
N TYR A 15 2.83 1.58 3.77
CA TYR A 15 3.91 1.16 4.64
C TYR A 15 4.74 0.08 3.95
N SER A 16 6.08 0.15 4.12
CA SER A 16 7.02 -0.87 3.66
C SER A 16 8.16 -1.02 4.67
N GLY A 17 8.68 -2.22 4.81
CA GLY A 17 9.89 -2.47 5.57
C GLY A 17 11.12 -2.13 4.73
N PHE A 18 12.04 -1.35 5.28
CA PHE A 18 13.33 -1.00 4.68
C PHE A 18 14.44 -1.68 5.48
N TYR A 19 15.13 -2.63 4.88
CA TYR A 19 16.18 -3.41 5.50
C TYR A 19 17.51 -3.11 4.81
N PRO A 20 18.53 -2.62 5.51
CA PRO A 20 19.85 -2.40 4.92
C PRO A 20 20.38 -3.70 4.29
N VAL A 21 20.96 -3.62 3.09
CA VAL A 21 21.59 -4.76 2.42
C VAL A 21 22.77 -5.28 3.25
N ASP A 22 23.58 -4.37 3.79
CA ASP A 22 24.60 -4.70 4.78
C ASP A 22 24.08 -4.40 6.20
N SER A 23 24.06 -5.40 7.06
CA SER A 23 23.61 -5.25 8.45
C SER A 23 24.48 -4.27 9.27
N ASN A 24 25.74 -4.03 8.87
CA ASN A 24 26.61 -3.04 9.50
C ASN A 24 26.10 -1.60 9.28
N ASP A 25 25.37 -1.36 8.22
CA ASP A 25 24.85 -0.04 7.86
C ASP A 25 23.61 0.38 8.65
N TYR A 26 23.13 -0.45 9.58
CA TYR A 26 21.92 -0.16 10.35
C TYR A 26 21.96 1.19 11.07
N GLN A 27 23.09 1.53 11.71
CA GLN A 27 23.23 2.79 12.45
C GLN A 27 23.31 4.01 11.52
N GLU A 28 23.97 3.86 10.38
CA GLU A 28 24.03 4.91 9.35
C GLU A 28 22.68 5.09 8.67
N SER A 29 22.00 3.99 8.38
CA SER A 29 20.63 3.99 7.88
C SER A 29 19.67 4.76 8.81
N LYS A 30 19.75 4.50 10.11
CA LYS A 30 18.94 5.23 11.09
C LYS A 30 19.21 6.73 11.03
N LYS A 31 20.48 7.16 11.00
CA LYS A 31 20.86 8.59 10.91
C LYS A 31 20.36 9.23 9.60
N ALA A 32 20.41 8.48 8.50
CA ALA A 32 19.90 8.96 7.20
C ALA A 32 18.38 9.17 7.25
N LEU A 33 17.63 8.20 7.78
CA LEU A 33 16.18 8.30 7.93
C LEU A 33 15.78 9.40 8.93
N ASP A 34 16.53 9.60 10.03
CA ASP A 34 16.34 10.72 10.96
C ASP A 34 16.40 12.07 10.22
N LYS A 35 17.44 12.27 9.40
CA LYS A 35 17.61 13.50 8.63
C LYS A 35 16.53 13.70 7.58
N LEU A 36 16.10 12.63 6.91
CA LEU A 36 15.01 12.70 5.93
C LEU A 36 13.68 13.07 6.59
N SER A 37 13.38 12.50 7.75
CA SER A 37 12.14 12.80 8.49
C SER A 37 12.07 14.24 9.01
N LEU A 38 13.21 14.91 9.23
CA LEU A 38 13.25 16.34 9.55
C LEU A 38 12.87 17.23 8.35
N ASN A 39 13.15 16.77 7.13
CA ASN A 39 12.86 17.51 5.91
C ASN A 39 11.49 17.18 5.34
N ASP A 40 10.93 16.03 5.70
CA ASP A 40 9.67 15.53 5.20
C ASP A 40 8.75 15.06 6.33
N ASN A 41 7.81 15.91 6.71
CA ASN A 41 6.86 15.64 7.79
C ASN A 41 5.83 14.54 7.47
N SER A 42 5.74 14.12 6.22
CA SER A 42 4.85 13.04 5.76
C SER A 42 5.52 11.67 5.79
N PHE A 43 6.85 11.65 5.88
CA PHE A 43 7.63 10.43 6.08
C PHE A 43 7.73 10.09 7.56
N THR A 44 7.45 8.83 7.89
CA THR A 44 7.60 8.31 9.25
C THR A 44 8.36 6.99 9.21
N TYR A 45 9.13 6.68 10.25
CA TYR A 45 9.76 5.39 10.36
C TYR A 45 9.83 4.94 11.82
N GLU A 46 9.88 3.64 12.04
CA GLU A 46 10.06 2.99 13.33
C GLU A 46 10.96 1.76 13.16
N PRO A 47 11.78 1.41 14.18
CA PRO A 47 12.60 0.20 14.12
C PRO A 47 11.73 -1.05 13.94
N GLU A 48 12.18 -1.95 13.09
CA GLU A 48 11.53 -3.24 12.83
C GLU A 48 12.58 -4.35 12.76
N SER A 49 12.16 -5.58 13.00
CA SER A 49 13.00 -6.77 12.80
C SER A 49 12.22 -7.84 12.06
N SER A 50 12.90 -8.51 11.14
CA SER A 50 12.41 -9.67 10.38
C SER A 50 13.30 -10.87 10.68
N GLN A 51 12.71 -12.05 10.74
CA GLN A 51 13.48 -13.29 10.93
C GLN A 51 14.35 -13.60 9.71
N SER A 52 13.91 -13.19 8.53
CA SER A 52 14.60 -13.45 7.26
C SER A 52 15.56 -12.32 6.83
N LEU A 53 15.27 -11.06 7.18
CA LEU A 53 16.04 -9.88 6.73
C LEU A 53 16.84 -9.19 7.85
N GLY A 54 16.66 -9.60 9.11
CA GLY A 54 17.33 -9.01 10.25
C GLY A 54 16.71 -7.69 10.73
N HIS A 55 17.55 -6.75 11.15
CA HIS A 55 17.12 -5.44 11.65
C HIS A 55 16.91 -4.44 10.51
N GLY A 56 15.81 -3.72 10.56
CA GLY A 56 15.43 -2.71 9.58
C GLY A 56 14.48 -1.67 10.16
N PHE A 57 13.69 -1.05 9.28
CA PHE A 57 12.79 0.03 9.65
C PHE A 57 11.46 -0.13 8.93
N ARG A 58 10.37 0.00 9.66
CA ARG A 58 9.02 0.14 9.09
C ARG A 58 8.80 1.58 8.72
N CYS A 59 8.75 1.87 7.43
CA CYS A 59 8.62 3.22 6.90
C CYS A 59 7.20 3.47 6.41
N GLY A 60 6.67 4.66 6.68
CA GLY A 60 5.35 5.11 6.25
C GLY A 60 5.46 6.24 5.23
N PHE A 61 4.68 6.15 4.15
CA PHE A 61 4.71 7.02 2.98
C PHE A 61 3.32 7.48 2.60
N LEU A 62 3.22 8.57 1.83
CA LEU A 62 1.96 9.04 1.25
C LEU A 62 1.44 8.10 0.16
N GLY A 63 2.34 7.47 -0.59
CA GLY A 63 2.05 6.57 -1.70
C GLY A 63 3.33 5.96 -2.27
N LEU A 64 3.23 5.17 -3.35
CA LEU A 64 4.38 4.49 -3.96
C LEU A 64 5.43 5.45 -4.48
N LEU A 65 5.03 6.50 -5.19
CA LEU A 65 5.97 7.50 -5.73
C LEU A 65 6.79 8.15 -4.60
N HIS A 66 6.14 8.48 -3.48
CA HIS A 66 6.83 9.01 -2.31
C HIS A 66 7.85 8.00 -1.75
N MET A 67 7.49 6.72 -1.69
CA MET A 67 8.38 5.64 -1.27
C MET A 67 9.61 5.53 -2.19
N GLU A 68 9.42 5.60 -3.50
CA GLU A 68 10.52 5.56 -4.48
C GLU A 68 11.43 6.77 -4.37
N ILE A 69 10.87 7.97 -4.18
CA ILE A 69 11.65 9.19 -3.96
C ILE A 69 12.52 9.06 -2.71
N ILE A 70 11.95 8.58 -1.60
CA ILE A 70 12.73 8.39 -0.35
C ILE A 70 13.83 7.36 -0.56
N ARG A 71 13.55 6.23 -1.24
CA ARG A 71 14.56 5.21 -1.57
C ARG A 71 15.70 5.81 -2.39
N GLU A 72 15.36 6.51 -3.47
CA GLU A 72 16.36 7.13 -4.34
C GLU A 72 17.19 8.18 -3.59
N ARG A 73 16.59 8.99 -2.75
CA ARG A 73 17.28 9.97 -1.92
C ARG A 73 18.24 9.29 -0.96
N VAL A 74 17.84 8.22 -0.28
CA VAL A 74 18.74 7.50 0.62
C VAL A 74 19.94 6.93 -0.14
N GLN A 75 19.71 6.35 -1.30
CA GLN A 75 20.78 5.82 -2.13
C GLN A 75 21.73 6.92 -2.63
N ARG A 76 21.19 8.04 -3.11
CA ARG A 76 22.03 9.14 -3.69
C ARG A 76 22.72 10.01 -2.66
N GLU A 77 22.03 10.36 -1.56
CA GLU A 77 22.55 11.31 -0.56
C GLU A 77 23.42 10.62 0.47
N TYR A 78 23.19 9.32 0.76
CA TYR A 78 23.89 8.59 1.84
C TYR A 78 24.60 7.34 1.35
N ASN A 79 24.50 6.98 0.07
CA ASN A 79 25.10 5.76 -0.53
C ASN A 79 24.69 4.48 0.22
N LEU A 80 23.43 4.41 0.68
CA LEU A 80 22.86 3.27 1.39
C LEU A 80 21.87 2.55 0.50
N GLU A 81 21.91 1.22 0.49
CA GLU A 81 20.99 0.36 -0.25
C GLU A 81 20.06 -0.39 0.70
N PHE A 82 18.78 -0.48 0.32
CA PHE A 82 17.77 -1.17 1.10
C PHE A 82 17.07 -2.26 0.30
N LEU A 83 16.84 -3.40 0.95
CA LEU A 83 15.82 -4.36 0.56
C LEU A 83 14.47 -3.85 1.09
N MET A 84 13.50 -3.76 0.20
CA MET A 84 12.15 -3.30 0.56
C MET A 84 11.17 -4.47 0.56
N THR A 85 10.32 -4.52 1.59
CA THR A 85 9.20 -5.46 1.58
C THR A 85 8.08 -4.94 0.69
N VAL A 86 7.15 -5.82 0.33
CA VAL A 86 5.97 -5.44 -0.44
C VAL A 86 5.21 -4.33 0.31
N PRO A 87 4.87 -3.22 -0.37
CA PRO A 87 4.09 -2.16 0.23
C PRO A 87 2.74 -2.67 0.73
N SER A 88 2.27 -2.15 1.84
CA SER A 88 0.99 -2.53 2.45
C SER A 88 0.23 -1.31 2.95
N VAL A 89 -1.08 -1.44 3.06
CA VAL A 89 -1.95 -0.45 3.72
C VAL A 89 -2.18 -0.85 5.19
N THR A 90 -2.71 0.07 5.99
CA THR A 90 -3.20 -0.29 7.32
C THR A 90 -4.55 -0.96 7.19
N TYR A 91 -4.64 -2.21 7.62
CA TYR A 91 -5.90 -2.91 7.80
C TYR A 91 -6.39 -2.75 9.23
N ARG A 92 -7.67 -3.01 9.44
CA ARG A 92 -8.27 -3.05 10.77
C ARG A 92 -8.91 -4.40 11.00
N ILE A 93 -8.74 -4.96 12.20
CA ILE A 93 -9.37 -6.22 12.59
C ILE A 93 -10.24 -5.98 13.81
N GLU A 94 -11.28 -6.79 13.94
CA GLU A 94 -12.08 -6.91 15.15
C GLU A 94 -11.91 -8.32 15.72
N ASP A 95 -11.54 -8.42 16.99
CA ASP A 95 -11.46 -9.69 17.67
C ASP A 95 -12.84 -10.16 18.16
N LYS A 96 -12.95 -11.42 18.62
CA LYS A 96 -14.20 -11.97 19.18
C LYS A 96 -14.69 -11.26 20.44
N LYS A 97 -13.86 -10.41 21.05
CA LYS A 97 -14.20 -9.60 22.23
C LYS A 97 -14.70 -8.20 21.84
N GLY A 98 -14.74 -7.87 20.55
CA GLY A 98 -15.14 -6.56 20.03
C GLY A 98 -14.04 -5.50 20.12
N GLN A 99 -12.78 -5.88 20.33
CA GLN A 99 -11.65 -4.95 20.31
C GLN A 99 -11.19 -4.75 18.88
N THR A 100 -10.99 -3.50 18.49
CA THR A 100 -10.50 -3.13 17.16
C THR A 100 -9.00 -2.82 17.22
N LEU A 101 -8.23 -3.42 16.32
CA LEU A 101 -6.78 -3.24 16.22
C LEU A 101 -6.39 -2.88 14.79
N ASP A 102 -5.51 -1.89 14.65
CA ASP A 102 -4.93 -1.52 13.36
C ASP A 102 -3.70 -2.40 13.07
N ILE A 103 -3.71 -3.08 11.93
CA ILE A 103 -2.67 -4.00 11.47
C ILE A 103 -1.91 -3.35 10.31
N ARG A 104 -0.62 -3.17 10.48
CA ARG A 104 0.28 -2.57 9.47
C ARG A 104 1.18 -3.60 8.80
N LYS A 105 1.33 -4.77 9.39
CA LYS A 105 2.17 -5.87 8.84
C LYS A 105 1.50 -7.22 9.08
N PRO A 106 1.73 -8.20 8.20
CA PRO A 106 1.14 -9.53 8.31
C PRO A 106 1.53 -10.29 9.59
N SER A 107 2.71 -10.00 10.15
CA SER A 107 3.18 -10.63 11.40
C SER A 107 2.40 -10.19 12.64
N ASP A 108 1.71 -9.04 12.59
CA ASP A 108 0.91 -8.54 13.72
C ASP A 108 -0.49 -9.16 13.77
N LEU A 109 -0.86 -9.95 12.75
CA LEU A 109 -2.12 -10.67 12.75
C LEU A 109 -2.11 -11.75 13.83
N PRO A 110 -3.07 -11.70 14.75
CA PRO A 110 -3.31 -12.83 15.67
C PRO A 110 -3.79 -14.07 14.90
N ASP A 111 -3.81 -15.21 15.58
CA ASP A 111 -4.30 -16.45 14.97
C ASP A 111 -5.76 -16.31 14.51
N ASP A 112 -6.07 -16.86 13.34
CA ASP A 112 -7.39 -16.74 12.69
C ASP A 112 -8.57 -17.13 13.61
N ASN A 113 -8.34 -18.04 14.55
CA ASN A 113 -9.37 -18.49 15.51
C ASN A 113 -9.83 -17.39 16.49
N SER A 114 -9.07 -16.32 16.66
CA SER A 114 -9.40 -15.20 17.56
C SER A 114 -10.10 -14.04 16.86
N LEU A 115 -10.09 -14.03 15.53
CA LEU A 115 -10.63 -12.96 14.71
C LEU A 115 -12.13 -13.14 14.46
N LYS A 116 -12.84 -12.01 14.40
CA LYS A 116 -14.24 -11.92 14.01
C LYS A 116 -14.36 -11.47 12.56
N CYS A 117 -13.75 -10.34 12.21
CA CYS A 117 -13.76 -9.79 10.86
C CYS A 117 -12.54 -8.91 10.58
N TYR A 118 -12.30 -8.68 9.28
CA TYR A 118 -11.31 -7.76 8.76
C TYR A 118 -11.98 -6.57 8.12
N TYR A 119 -11.36 -5.40 8.24
CA TYR A 119 -11.78 -4.18 7.56
C TYR A 119 -10.63 -3.67 6.71
N GLU A 120 -10.92 -3.36 5.44
CA GLU A 120 -9.98 -2.74 4.52
C GLU A 120 -10.30 -1.24 4.34
N PRO A 121 -9.28 -0.38 4.16
CA PRO A 121 -9.50 1.03 3.89
C PRO A 121 -10.06 1.22 2.48
N ILE A 122 -11.13 2.00 2.37
CA ILE A 122 -11.77 2.37 1.11
C ILE A 122 -11.38 3.79 0.76
N ALA A 123 -10.93 3.99 -0.46
CA ALA A 123 -10.64 5.30 -1.01
C ALA A 123 -11.75 5.74 -1.97
N LEU A 124 -12.17 6.99 -1.85
CA LEU A 124 -12.93 7.67 -2.89
C LEU A 124 -11.92 8.26 -3.88
N ILE A 125 -11.90 7.73 -5.08
CA ILE A 125 -11.04 8.20 -6.17
C ILE A 125 -11.86 9.05 -7.14
N SER A 126 -11.34 10.21 -7.51
CA SER A 126 -11.88 11.10 -8.54
C SER A 126 -10.94 11.08 -9.75
N ILE A 127 -11.40 10.58 -10.87
CA ILE A 127 -10.61 10.44 -12.10
C ILE A 127 -11.16 11.40 -13.15
N VAL A 128 -10.27 12.22 -13.73
CA VAL A 128 -10.61 13.12 -14.83
C VAL A 128 -9.94 12.61 -16.09
N THR A 129 -10.73 12.36 -17.15
CA THR A 129 -10.26 11.80 -18.41
C THR A 129 -11.05 12.34 -19.62
N PRO A 130 -10.46 12.41 -20.83
CA PRO A 130 -11.25 12.65 -22.03
C PRO A 130 -12.31 11.57 -22.26
N SER A 131 -13.49 11.97 -22.77
CA SER A 131 -14.65 11.07 -22.93
C SER A 131 -14.35 9.82 -23.77
N GLN A 132 -13.41 9.91 -24.71
CA GLN A 132 -13.00 8.79 -25.56
C GLN A 132 -12.35 7.62 -24.79
N TYR A 133 -11.78 7.87 -23.61
CA TYR A 133 -11.13 6.85 -22.76
C TYR A 133 -12.03 6.38 -21.61
N LEU A 134 -13.26 6.87 -21.52
CA LEU A 134 -14.20 6.57 -20.44
C LEU A 134 -14.39 5.06 -20.25
N GLY A 135 -14.59 4.32 -21.35
CA GLY A 135 -14.81 2.87 -21.29
C GLY A 135 -13.64 2.11 -20.66
N SER A 136 -12.41 2.40 -21.10
CA SER A 136 -11.20 1.75 -20.55
C SER A 136 -10.97 2.10 -19.08
N VAL A 137 -11.31 3.32 -18.66
CA VAL A 137 -11.19 3.74 -17.25
C VAL A 137 -12.25 3.05 -16.38
N ILE A 138 -13.49 2.91 -16.86
CA ILE A 138 -14.55 2.16 -16.16
C ILE A 138 -14.14 0.69 -15.99
N GLU A 139 -13.64 0.06 -17.06
CA GLU A 139 -13.16 -1.33 -17.03
C GLU A 139 -12.04 -1.51 -16.00
N LEU A 140 -11.05 -0.61 -16.00
CA LEU A 140 -9.98 -0.61 -14.99
C LEU A 140 -10.53 -0.51 -13.57
N CYS A 141 -11.38 0.48 -13.29
CA CYS A 141 -11.94 0.65 -11.94
C CYS A 141 -12.76 -0.55 -11.49
N THR A 142 -13.51 -1.16 -12.40
CA THR A 142 -14.33 -2.36 -12.11
C THR A 142 -13.44 -3.57 -11.84
N SER A 143 -12.35 -3.76 -12.58
CA SER A 143 -11.39 -4.85 -12.34
C SER A 143 -10.67 -4.73 -10.99
N LYS A 144 -10.56 -3.51 -10.46
CA LYS A 144 -9.98 -3.19 -9.14
C LYS A 144 -11.04 -3.15 -8.02
N ARG A 145 -12.10 -3.92 -8.13
CA ARG A 145 -13.20 -4.01 -7.14
C ARG A 145 -13.90 -2.66 -6.86
N GLY A 146 -13.83 -1.74 -7.81
CA GLY A 146 -14.39 -0.41 -7.67
C GLY A 146 -15.91 -0.39 -7.79
N ALA A 147 -16.56 0.45 -6.95
CA ALA A 147 -17.98 0.77 -7.02
C ALA A 147 -18.16 2.21 -7.51
N GLN A 148 -18.79 2.37 -8.68
CA GLN A 148 -19.05 3.69 -9.24
C GLN A 148 -20.01 4.48 -8.37
N GLN A 149 -19.65 5.73 -8.06
CA GLN A 149 -20.46 6.64 -7.26
C GLN A 149 -21.10 7.73 -8.12
N ASP A 150 -20.31 8.32 -9.02
CA ASP A 150 -20.76 9.46 -9.81
C ASP A 150 -20.05 9.52 -11.16
N LEU A 151 -20.70 10.18 -12.13
CA LEU A 151 -20.20 10.40 -13.50
C LEU A 151 -20.66 11.77 -13.99
N ILE A 152 -19.73 12.71 -14.13
CA ILE A 152 -20.01 14.10 -14.48
C ILE A 152 -19.33 14.44 -15.82
N TYR A 153 -20.12 14.81 -16.82
CA TYR A 153 -19.62 15.29 -18.11
C TYR A 153 -19.32 16.79 -18.07
N ARG A 154 -18.11 17.16 -18.48
CA ARG A 154 -17.65 18.56 -18.59
C ARG A 154 -17.07 18.80 -19.98
N SER A 155 -17.89 19.17 -20.93
CA SER A 155 -17.50 19.29 -22.35
C SER A 155 -16.86 18.01 -22.88
N ASN A 156 -15.55 18.04 -23.21
CA ASN A 156 -14.79 16.91 -23.72
C ASN A 156 -14.15 16.03 -22.64
N MET A 157 -14.26 16.43 -21.38
CA MET A 157 -13.72 15.70 -20.23
C MET A 157 -14.83 15.09 -19.40
N VAL A 158 -14.53 13.99 -18.75
CA VAL A 158 -15.43 13.30 -17.84
C VAL A 158 -14.73 13.16 -16.48
N GLU A 159 -15.42 13.54 -15.43
CA GLU A 159 -15.03 13.27 -14.06
C GLU A 159 -15.82 12.06 -13.58
N ILE A 160 -15.10 11.03 -13.12
CA ILE A 160 -15.69 9.78 -12.63
C ILE A 160 -15.27 9.59 -11.20
N ARG A 161 -16.20 9.22 -10.33
CA ARG A 161 -15.92 8.92 -8.93
C ARG A 161 -16.20 7.47 -8.63
N TYR A 162 -15.21 6.82 -8.02
CA TYR A 162 -15.28 5.43 -7.60
C TYR A 162 -14.86 5.28 -6.14
N GLU A 163 -15.50 4.37 -5.43
CA GLU A 163 -14.99 3.82 -4.19
C GLU A 163 -14.20 2.56 -4.50
N ILE A 164 -12.91 2.56 -4.20
CA ILE A 164 -12.00 1.45 -4.50
C ILE A 164 -11.21 1.11 -3.22
N PRO A 165 -10.99 -0.17 -2.89
CA PRO A 165 -10.08 -0.53 -1.81
C PRO A 165 -8.69 0.06 -2.04
N LEU A 166 -8.13 0.69 -1.00
CA LEU A 166 -6.84 1.38 -1.12
C LEU A 166 -5.72 0.44 -1.58
N SER A 167 -5.75 -0.82 -1.18
CA SER A 167 -4.80 -1.85 -1.60
C SER A 167 -4.74 -2.03 -3.12
N GLU A 168 -5.86 -1.84 -3.83
CA GLU A 168 -5.91 -1.96 -5.29
C GLU A 168 -5.34 -0.75 -6.03
N ILE A 169 -5.23 0.40 -5.33
CA ILE A 169 -4.73 1.65 -5.91
C ILE A 169 -3.21 1.74 -5.78
N ILE A 170 -2.63 1.20 -4.71
CA ILE A 170 -1.23 1.44 -4.35
C ILE A 170 -0.21 0.67 -5.21
N TYR A 171 -0.61 -0.29 -6.03
CA TYR A 171 0.34 -1.04 -6.85
C TYR A 171 0.49 -0.44 -8.26
N ASP A 172 -0.27 -0.92 -9.18
CA ASP A 172 -0.14 -0.67 -10.63
C ASP A 172 -1.23 0.24 -11.19
N PHE A 173 -2.15 0.73 -10.34
CA PHE A 173 -3.32 1.48 -10.79
C PHE A 173 -2.94 2.73 -11.59
N PHE A 174 -1.95 3.51 -11.11
CA PHE A 174 -1.52 4.73 -11.79
C PHE A 174 -0.99 4.44 -13.20
N ASP A 175 -0.09 3.47 -13.32
CA ASP A 175 0.54 3.12 -14.59
C ASP A 175 -0.48 2.53 -15.57
N THR A 176 -1.39 1.70 -15.07
CA THR A 176 -2.48 1.14 -15.85
C THR A 176 -3.45 2.22 -16.30
N LEU A 177 -3.80 3.18 -15.42
CA LEU A 177 -4.65 4.32 -15.77
C LEU A 177 -3.99 5.20 -16.84
N LYS A 178 -2.70 5.49 -16.70
CA LYS A 178 -1.94 6.25 -17.70
C LYS A 178 -1.89 5.52 -19.05
N SER A 179 -1.65 4.22 -19.01
CA SER A 179 -1.65 3.40 -20.22
C SER A 179 -3.02 3.37 -20.89
N ALA A 180 -4.10 3.10 -20.13
CA ALA A 180 -5.48 3.04 -20.63
C ALA A 180 -5.97 4.35 -21.22
N SER A 181 -5.47 5.49 -20.71
CA SER A 181 -5.85 6.83 -21.15
C SER A 181 -4.83 7.51 -22.05
N LYS A 182 -3.78 6.80 -22.48
CA LYS A 182 -2.63 7.36 -23.23
C LYS A 182 -2.00 8.58 -22.53
N GLY A 183 -1.95 8.57 -21.22
CA GLY A 183 -1.38 9.63 -20.40
C GLY A 183 -2.32 10.79 -20.06
N TYR A 184 -3.53 10.83 -20.60
CA TYR A 184 -4.45 11.96 -20.41
C TYR A 184 -5.22 11.95 -19.10
N ALA A 185 -5.43 10.78 -18.48
CA ALA A 185 -6.15 10.72 -17.23
C ALA A 185 -5.29 11.20 -16.05
N SER A 186 -5.93 11.88 -15.12
CA SER A 186 -5.40 12.20 -13.80
C SER A 186 -6.37 11.75 -12.72
N TYR A 187 -5.86 11.48 -11.53
CA TYR A 187 -6.72 11.14 -10.41
C TYR A 187 -6.21 11.76 -9.11
N ASP A 188 -7.14 11.90 -8.18
CA ASP A 188 -6.90 12.21 -6.78
C ASP A 188 -7.74 11.27 -5.92
N TYR A 189 -7.34 11.00 -4.67
CA TYR A 189 -8.09 10.11 -3.80
C TYR A 189 -7.96 10.48 -2.33
N ASP A 190 -9.02 10.20 -1.58
CA ASP A 190 -9.07 10.31 -0.13
C ASP A 190 -9.60 9.03 0.49
N ILE A 191 -9.04 8.65 1.64
CA ILE A 191 -9.57 7.53 2.42
C ILE A 191 -10.84 8.01 3.12
N ILE A 192 -11.97 7.33 2.87
CA ILE A 192 -13.28 7.74 3.39
C ILE A 192 -13.76 6.85 4.53
N ASP A 193 -13.45 5.55 4.49
CA ASP A 193 -14.03 4.58 5.41
C ASP A 193 -13.19 3.30 5.51
N TYR A 194 -13.55 2.43 6.46
CA TYR A 194 -13.07 1.06 6.58
C TYR A 194 -14.26 0.12 6.46
N ARG A 195 -14.24 -0.81 5.52
CA ARG A 195 -15.34 -1.75 5.28
C ARG A 195 -14.92 -3.19 5.52
N GLU A 196 -15.84 -3.97 6.04
CA GLU A 196 -15.65 -5.40 6.23
C GLU A 196 -15.32 -6.08 4.89
N SER A 197 -14.30 -6.93 4.94
CA SER A 197 -13.78 -7.58 3.76
C SER A 197 -13.24 -8.98 4.08
N LYS A 198 -13.30 -9.88 3.08
CA LYS A 198 -12.82 -11.25 3.18
C LYS A 198 -11.31 -11.31 2.91
N MET A 199 -10.54 -10.90 3.91
CA MET A 199 -9.09 -10.90 3.83
C MET A 199 -8.51 -12.20 4.35
N LEU A 200 -7.31 -12.53 3.88
CA LEU A 200 -6.52 -13.65 4.37
C LEU A 200 -5.03 -13.29 4.35
N ARG A 201 -4.26 -13.99 5.17
CA ARG A 201 -2.81 -13.90 5.17
C ARG A 201 -2.23 -14.93 4.20
N LEU A 202 -1.45 -14.45 3.24
CA LEU A 202 -0.64 -15.25 2.35
C LEU A 202 0.76 -15.37 2.95
N ASP A 203 1.18 -16.58 3.28
CA ASP A 203 2.53 -16.89 3.74
C ASP A 203 3.30 -17.61 2.64
N ILE A 204 4.42 -17.05 2.21
CA ILE A 204 5.28 -17.63 1.17
C ILE A 204 6.37 -18.45 1.84
N HIS A 205 6.54 -19.70 1.38
CA HIS A 205 7.58 -20.60 1.82
C HIS A 205 8.62 -20.81 0.73
N VAL A 206 9.89 -20.52 1.02
CA VAL A 206 11.02 -20.82 0.15
C VAL A 206 11.79 -21.97 0.76
N ASN A 207 11.95 -23.06 0.01
CA ASN A 207 12.59 -24.28 0.50
C ASN A 207 12.00 -24.76 1.85
N LYS A 208 10.66 -24.79 1.94
CA LYS A 208 9.87 -25.21 3.14
C LYS A 208 10.04 -24.29 4.37
N LYS A 209 10.74 -23.18 4.25
CA LYS A 209 10.87 -22.18 5.32
C LYS A 209 10.01 -20.97 4.98
N LYS A 210 9.19 -20.54 5.95
CA LYS A 210 8.40 -19.32 5.82
C LYS A 210 9.33 -18.12 5.75
N VAL A 211 9.09 -17.24 4.76
CA VAL A 211 9.78 -15.96 4.62
C VAL A 211 8.81 -14.86 5.01
N ASP A 212 8.97 -14.33 6.21
CA ASP A 212 8.08 -13.33 6.82
C ASP A 212 8.04 -12.02 6.01
N ALA A 213 9.16 -11.63 5.41
CA ALA A 213 9.27 -10.43 4.56
C ALA A 213 8.40 -10.49 3.29
N LEU A 214 8.02 -11.70 2.84
CA LEU A 214 7.15 -11.92 1.67
C LEU A 214 5.69 -12.16 2.04
N SER A 215 5.37 -12.26 3.33
CA SER A 215 4.00 -12.44 3.79
C SER A 215 3.15 -11.20 3.47
N GLN A 216 1.89 -11.41 3.04
CA GLN A 216 0.97 -10.34 2.64
C GLN A 216 -0.43 -10.59 3.21
N ILE A 217 -1.20 -9.51 3.34
CA ILE A 217 -2.64 -9.57 3.61
C ILE A 217 -3.34 -9.21 2.29
N LEU A 218 -4.14 -10.14 1.77
CA LEU A 218 -4.80 -10.01 0.48
C LEU A 218 -6.29 -10.31 0.60
N HIS A 219 -7.08 -9.73 -0.30
CA HIS A 219 -8.47 -10.14 -0.47
C HIS A 219 -8.55 -11.54 -1.06
N LYS A 220 -9.51 -12.34 -0.62
CA LYS A 220 -9.68 -13.73 -1.07
C LYS A 220 -9.79 -13.88 -2.59
N ASP A 221 -10.47 -12.95 -3.25
CA ASP A 221 -10.66 -12.98 -4.70
C ASP A 221 -9.37 -12.68 -5.47
N CYS A 222 -8.43 -11.92 -4.87
CA CYS A 222 -7.12 -11.66 -5.48
C CYS A 222 -6.21 -12.91 -5.50
N LEU A 223 -6.44 -13.87 -4.61
CA LEU A 223 -5.64 -15.09 -4.52
C LEU A 223 -5.87 -16.03 -5.71
N LEU A 224 -7.06 -16.03 -6.28
CA LEU A 224 -7.41 -16.88 -7.42
C LEU A 224 -6.60 -16.51 -8.69
N TYR A 225 -6.20 -15.25 -8.84
CA TYR A 225 -5.37 -14.80 -9.96
C TYR A 225 -3.89 -15.18 -9.85
N THR A 226 -3.41 -15.48 -8.64
CA THR A 226 -2.00 -15.84 -8.41
C THR A 226 -1.77 -17.35 -8.41
N SER A 227 -2.81 -18.17 -8.30
CA SER A 227 -2.68 -19.64 -8.25
C SER A 227 -2.54 -20.29 -9.63
N ASP A 228 -3.04 -19.68 -10.70
CA ASP A 228 -2.93 -20.21 -12.07
C ASP A 228 -1.48 -20.27 -12.59
N ALA A 229 -0.57 -19.47 -12.04
CA ALA A 229 0.84 -19.50 -12.43
C ALA A 229 1.65 -20.65 -11.79
N ALA A 230 1.08 -21.36 -10.82
CA ALA A 230 1.77 -22.43 -10.07
C ALA A 230 1.43 -23.83 -10.58
N ASP A 231 0.44 -24.01 -11.44
CA ASP A 231 -0.01 -25.31 -11.97
C ASP A 231 0.70 -25.75 -13.26
N ASP A 232 1.55 -24.92 -13.86
CA ASP A 232 2.43 -25.33 -14.96
C ASP A 232 3.65 -26.09 -14.42
N THR A 233 3.42 -27.29 -13.88
CA THR A 233 4.49 -28.30 -13.77
C THR A 233 4.63 -28.98 -15.14
N PRO A 234 5.77 -28.80 -15.83
CA PRO A 234 6.05 -29.62 -17.01
C PRO A 234 6.18 -31.08 -16.57
N CYS A 235 5.45 -31.97 -17.26
CA CYS A 235 5.60 -33.41 -17.18
C CYS A 235 7.01 -33.86 -17.64
#